data_151c6be0975e45024426d1e506ce79a6
#
_entry.id   151c6be0975e45024426d1e506ce79a6
#
_cell.length_a   1.000
_cell.length_b   1.000
_cell.length_c   1.000
_cell.angle_alpha   90.00
_cell.angle_beta   90.00
_cell.angle_gamma   90.00
#
_symmetry.space_group_name_H-M   'P 1'
#
loop_
_entity.id
_entity.type
_entity.pdbx_description
1 polymer ?
#
loop_
_entity_poly.entity_id
_entity_poly.type
_entity_poly.pdbx_seq_one_letter_code
_entity_poly.pdbx_strand_id
1 'polypeptide(L)'
;MCRRAACREAEAEARASPGEMAAGGLSRLERKAAERVRRLREEQQRERLRQVSRILRKAVAERSAEEGRLLAESEDLVTELQGRSRRREGLKRRQEEVCDDPEELRRKVRELASAVRNAKHLVVYTGAGISTAASIPDYRGPNGVWTLLQKGRSISAADLSEAEPTLTHMSITCLHEQKLVQHVVSQNCDGLHLRSGLPRTAMSELHGNMYIEVCTACTPNREYVRVFDVTERTALHRHQTGRTCHKCGAQLRDTIVHFGERGTLGQPLNWEAATQAASRADTILCLGSSLKPPSLVCVCVCVVCLSIRPFPQVLKKYPHLWCMTKPPSRRPKLYIVNLQWTPKDDWAALKLHGKCDDVMRLLMDELGLEIPRYSRWQDPIFSLATPLRAGEEGSHSRKSLCRSREEPGPGDRGAPLSSAPVLGGWFGRGCTKRTKRKKVT
;
A
#
# COMPACT_ATOMS: atom_id res chain seq x y z
N MET A 1 -26.58 16.51 53.22
CA MET A 1 -25.74 15.47 53.80
C MET A 1 -26.55 14.15 54.02
N CYS A 2 -27.14 13.58 52.99
CA CYS A 2 -27.92 12.34 53.16
C CYS A 2 -28.04 11.55 51.82
N ARG A 3 -26.94 11.39 51.07
CA ARG A 3 -26.89 10.47 49.90
C ARG A 3 -25.55 9.73 49.73
N ARG A 4 -24.68 9.77 50.74
CA ARG A 4 -23.37 9.05 50.70
C ARG A 4 -23.27 7.85 51.67
N ALA A 5 -24.30 7.60 52.47
CA ALA A 5 -24.33 6.46 53.42
C ALA A 5 -24.95 5.18 52.77
N ALA A 6 -25.91 5.32 51.85
CA ALA A 6 -26.59 4.17 51.22
C ALA A 6 -25.81 3.47 50.15
N CYS A 7 -24.69 4.02 49.65
CA CYS A 7 -23.82 3.37 48.65
C CYS A 7 -22.67 2.55 49.25
N ARG A 8 -22.44 2.64 50.55
CA ARG A 8 -21.38 1.86 51.22
C ARG A 8 -21.84 0.54 51.82
N GLU A 9 -23.14 0.37 52.07
CA GLU A 9 -23.70 -0.90 52.56
C GLU A 9 -23.98 -1.89 51.42
N ALA A 10 -24.25 -1.44 50.20
CA ALA A 10 -24.41 -2.30 49.03
C ALA A 10 -23.08 -2.86 48.46
N GLU A 11 -21.93 -2.27 48.79
CA GLU A 11 -20.61 -2.79 48.41
C GLU A 11 -19.97 -3.74 49.40
N ALA A 12 -20.55 -3.90 50.57
CA ALA A 12 -20.07 -4.82 51.61
C ALA A 12 -20.69 -6.23 51.53
N GLU A 13 -21.87 -6.38 50.91
CA GLU A 13 -22.52 -7.68 50.72
C GLU A 13 -22.10 -8.43 49.43
N ALA A 14 -21.38 -7.77 48.52
CA ALA A 14 -20.88 -8.40 47.28
C ALA A 14 -19.50 -9.09 47.43
N ARG A 15 -18.97 -9.26 48.64
CA ARG A 15 -17.69 -9.93 48.91
C ARG A 15 -17.80 -11.21 49.73
N ALA A 16 -18.91 -11.90 49.63
CA ALA A 16 -18.96 -13.30 50.05
C ALA A 16 -18.60 -14.18 48.84
N SER A 17 -17.35 -14.58 48.76
CA SER A 17 -16.87 -15.61 47.83
C SER A 17 -17.63 -16.89 48.06
N PRO A 18 -18.22 -17.52 47.02
CA PRO A 18 -18.61 -18.94 47.13
C PRO A 18 -17.33 -19.75 47.26
N GLY A 19 -17.29 -20.59 48.25
CA GLY A 19 -16.15 -21.39 48.69
C GLY A 19 -15.33 -21.99 47.55
N GLU A 20 -14.04 -22.01 47.76
CA GLU A 20 -13.07 -22.86 47.08
C GLU A 20 -13.56 -24.32 47.03
N MET A 21 -14.29 -24.63 45.98
CA MET A 21 -14.42 -26.00 45.54
C MET A 21 -13.08 -26.38 44.94
N ALA A 22 -12.34 -27.19 45.63
CA ALA A 22 -11.06 -27.76 45.23
C ALA A 22 -11.10 -28.14 43.74
N ALA A 23 -10.36 -27.41 42.93
CA ALA A 23 -10.07 -27.78 41.56
C ALA A 23 -9.18 -29.03 41.58
N GLY A 24 -9.81 -30.18 41.73
CA GLY A 24 -9.19 -31.49 41.50
C GLY A 24 -8.68 -31.50 40.05
N GLY A 25 -7.39 -31.24 39.88
CA GLY A 25 -6.77 -31.21 38.54
C GLY A 25 -6.96 -32.58 37.92
N LEU A 26 -7.63 -32.61 36.73
CA LEU A 26 -7.78 -33.78 35.88
C LEU A 26 -6.48 -34.58 35.83
N SER A 27 -6.56 -35.89 36.09
CA SER A 27 -5.42 -36.80 35.96
C SER A 27 -4.83 -36.75 34.53
N ARG A 28 -3.59 -37.16 34.36
CA ARG A 28 -2.94 -37.21 33.02
C ARG A 28 -3.73 -38.05 32.01
N LEU A 29 -4.41 -39.09 32.47
CA LEU A 29 -5.26 -39.96 31.66
C LEU A 29 -6.54 -39.23 31.22
N GLU A 30 -7.22 -38.56 32.17
CA GLU A 30 -8.43 -37.79 31.87
C GLU A 30 -8.15 -36.63 30.90
N ARG A 31 -7.01 -35.91 31.02
CA ARG A 31 -6.59 -34.88 30.08
C ARG A 31 -6.37 -35.45 28.68
N LYS A 32 -5.71 -36.64 28.57
CA LYS A 32 -5.53 -37.30 27.27
C LYS A 32 -6.86 -37.76 26.68
N ALA A 33 -7.78 -38.30 27.50
CA ALA A 33 -9.11 -38.69 27.05
C ALA A 33 -9.92 -37.49 26.57
N ALA A 34 -9.93 -36.39 27.32
CA ALA A 34 -10.59 -35.15 26.94
C ALA A 34 -10.02 -34.57 25.65
N GLU A 35 -8.69 -34.59 25.49
CA GLU A 35 -8.03 -34.12 24.24
C GLU A 35 -8.39 -35.01 23.04
N ARG A 36 -8.48 -36.35 23.24
CA ARG A 36 -8.91 -37.28 22.18
C ARG A 36 -10.35 -37.04 21.77
N VAL A 37 -11.27 -36.85 22.74
CA VAL A 37 -12.67 -36.51 22.46
C VAL A 37 -12.77 -35.16 21.72
N ARG A 38 -11.98 -34.16 22.13
CA ARG A 38 -11.95 -32.87 21.46
C ARG A 38 -11.50 -33.01 20.00
N ARG A 39 -10.43 -33.77 19.74
CA ARG A 39 -9.93 -34.03 18.39
C ARG A 39 -10.97 -34.71 17.50
N LEU A 40 -11.66 -35.73 18.04
CA LEU A 40 -12.73 -36.45 17.32
C LEU A 40 -13.89 -35.50 16.97
N ARG A 41 -14.31 -34.66 17.92
CA ARG A 41 -15.36 -33.65 17.67
C ARG A 41 -14.91 -32.63 16.58
N GLU A 42 -13.67 -32.14 16.65
CA GLU A 42 -13.12 -31.24 15.66
C GLU A 42 -13.05 -31.91 14.28
N GLU A 43 -12.72 -33.18 14.20
CA GLU A 43 -12.65 -33.96 12.96
C GLU A 43 -14.05 -34.18 12.36
N GLN A 44 -15.03 -34.57 13.18
CA GLN A 44 -16.43 -34.69 12.77
C GLN A 44 -16.99 -33.35 12.29
N GLN A 45 -16.70 -32.26 12.98
CA GLN A 45 -17.13 -30.93 12.57
C GLN A 45 -16.50 -30.49 11.24
N ARG A 46 -15.22 -30.79 11.03
CA ARG A 46 -14.52 -30.53 9.75
C ARG A 46 -15.13 -31.35 8.62
N GLU A 47 -15.46 -32.61 8.87
CA GLU A 47 -16.06 -33.48 7.84
C GLU A 47 -17.47 -33.00 7.49
N ARG A 48 -18.30 -32.67 8.50
CA ARG A 48 -19.63 -32.10 8.26
C ARG A 48 -19.56 -30.79 7.46
N LEU A 49 -18.59 -29.93 7.79
CA LEU A 49 -18.34 -28.67 7.05
C LEU A 49 -17.93 -28.94 5.59
N ARG A 50 -17.12 -29.98 5.34
CA ARG A 50 -16.76 -30.38 3.95
C ARG A 50 -17.96 -30.90 3.19
N GLN A 51 -18.80 -31.74 3.80
CA GLN A 51 -20.02 -32.29 3.19
C GLN A 51 -21.00 -31.17 2.84
N VAL A 52 -21.34 -30.30 3.77
CA VAL A 52 -22.23 -29.14 3.56
C VAL A 52 -21.65 -28.23 2.45
N SER A 53 -20.35 -27.93 2.49
CA SER A 53 -19.69 -27.13 1.47
C SER A 53 -19.74 -27.76 0.07
N ARG A 54 -19.68 -29.10 -0.05
CA ARG A 54 -19.79 -29.84 -1.30
C ARG A 54 -21.20 -29.74 -1.86
N ILE A 55 -22.21 -29.95 -1.02
CA ILE A 55 -23.62 -29.91 -1.42
C ILE A 55 -24.03 -28.48 -1.85
N LEU A 56 -23.56 -27.44 -1.16
CA LEU A 56 -23.83 -26.05 -1.49
C LEU A 56 -23.26 -25.62 -2.87
N ARG A 57 -22.26 -26.34 -3.40
CA ARG A 57 -21.73 -26.11 -4.75
C ARG A 57 -22.58 -26.68 -5.86
N LYS A 58 -23.44 -27.66 -5.54
CA LYS A 58 -24.38 -28.23 -6.53
C LYS A 58 -25.55 -27.27 -6.77
N ALA A 59 -26.03 -27.23 -7.99
CA ALA A 59 -27.27 -26.53 -8.29
C ALA A 59 -28.42 -27.13 -7.47
N VAL A 60 -29.40 -26.31 -7.08
CA VAL A 60 -30.51 -26.74 -6.23
C VAL A 60 -31.25 -27.96 -6.82
N ALA A 61 -31.41 -27.98 -8.15
CA ALA A 61 -32.06 -29.08 -8.88
C ALA A 61 -31.23 -30.40 -8.90
N GLU A 62 -29.93 -30.34 -8.60
CA GLU A 62 -29.01 -31.50 -8.61
C GLU A 62 -28.84 -32.14 -7.22
N ARG A 63 -29.50 -31.58 -6.21
CA ARG A 63 -29.38 -32.04 -4.82
C ARG A 63 -30.37 -33.19 -4.56
N SER A 64 -29.88 -34.26 -3.95
CA SER A 64 -30.76 -35.36 -3.52
C SER A 64 -31.62 -34.95 -2.31
N ALA A 65 -32.69 -35.70 -2.06
CA ALA A 65 -33.55 -35.51 -0.89
C ALA A 65 -32.78 -35.66 0.44
N GLU A 66 -31.77 -36.53 0.47
CA GLU A 66 -30.88 -36.71 1.65
C GLU A 66 -29.96 -35.52 1.84
N GLU A 67 -29.40 -34.99 0.76
CA GLU A 67 -28.57 -33.77 0.79
C GLU A 67 -29.40 -32.57 1.27
N GLY A 68 -30.67 -32.47 0.85
CA GLY A 68 -31.60 -31.45 1.32
C GLY A 68 -31.85 -31.54 2.85
N ARG A 69 -32.08 -32.76 3.37
CA ARG A 69 -32.24 -33.00 4.82
C ARG A 69 -30.99 -32.60 5.59
N LEU A 70 -29.80 -32.99 5.12
CA LEU A 70 -28.53 -32.66 5.77
C LEU A 70 -28.27 -31.15 5.81
N LEU A 71 -28.66 -30.39 4.78
CA LEU A 71 -28.60 -28.94 4.80
C LEU A 71 -29.56 -28.33 5.83
N ALA A 72 -30.79 -28.85 5.93
CA ALA A 72 -31.77 -28.39 6.92
C ALA A 72 -31.29 -28.65 8.36
N GLU A 73 -30.69 -29.82 8.63
CA GLU A 73 -30.09 -30.16 9.94
C GLU A 73 -28.82 -29.33 10.25
N SER A 74 -28.27 -28.63 9.29
CA SER A 74 -27.01 -27.88 9.39
C SER A 74 -27.19 -26.39 9.08
N GLU A 75 -28.33 -25.82 9.40
CA GLU A 75 -28.71 -24.44 9.02
C GLU A 75 -27.68 -23.39 9.42
N ASP A 76 -27.11 -23.50 10.63
CA ASP A 76 -26.05 -22.60 11.11
C ASP A 76 -24.81 -22.66 10.23
N LEU A 77 -24.37 -23.87 9.84
CA LEU A 77 -23.21 -24.07 8.97
C LEU A 77 -23.49 -23.58 7.53
N VAL A 78 -24.72 -23.78 7.06
CA VAL A 78 -25.16 -23.27 5.74
C VAL A 78 -25.09 -21.76 5.73
N THR A 79 -25.67 -21.10 6.73
CA THR A 79 -25.67 -19.64 6.88
C THR A 79 -24.24 -19.09 6.96
N GLU A 80 -23.38 -19.74 7.73
CA GLU A 80 -21.96 -19.36 7.86
C GLU A 80 -21.23 -19.50 6.53
N LEU A 81 -21.36 -20.64 5.83
CA LEU A 81 -20.70 -20.90 4.54
C LEU A 81 -21.19 -19.96 3.44
N GLN A 82 -22.49 -19.70 3.37
CA GLN A 82 -23.07 -18.73 2.44
C GLN A 82 -22.59 -17.32 2.75
N GLY A 83 -22.53 -16.94 4.02
CA GLY A 83 -21.96 -15.66 4.45
C GLY A 83 -20.48 -15.52 4.05
N ARG A 84 -19.70 -16.60 4.21
CA ARG A 84 -18.28 -16.64 3.75
C ARG A 84 -18.19 -16.52 2.22
N SER A 85 -19.06 -17.21 1.46
CA SER A 85 -19.10 -17.13 0.00
C SER A 85 -19.43 -15.72 -0.46
N ARG A 86 -20.50 -15.11 0.05
CA ARG A 86 -20.91 -13.73 -0.26
C ARG A 86 -19.79 -12.72 0.05
N ARG A 87 -19.11 -12.88 1.19
CA ARG A 87 -17.94 -12.05 1.54
C ARG A 87 -16.79 -12.24 0.55
N ARG A 88 -16.51 -13.48 0.13
CA ARG A 88 -15.45 -13.80 -0.84
C ARG A 88 -15.78 -13.21 -2.22
N GLU A 89 -17.00 -13.32 -2.68
CA GLU A 89 -17.47 -12.71 -3.94
C GLU A 89 -17.41 -11.20 -3.88
N GLY A 90 -17.88 -10.60 -2.80
CA GLY A 90 -17.76 -9.16 -2.57
C GLY A 90 -16.31 -8.68 -2.58
N LEU A 91 -15.39 -9.45 -1.96
CA LEU A 91 -13.95 -9.16 -2.01
C LEU A 91 -13.38 -9.30 -3.43
N LYS A 92 -13.86 -10.30 -4.21
CA LYS A 92 -13.43 -10.54 -5.58
C LYS A 92 -13.86 -9.38 -6.48
N ARG A 93 -15.14 -8.97 -6.42
CA ARG A 93 -15.66 -7.80 -7.15
C ARG A 93 -14.90 -6.51 -6.81
N ARG A 94 -14.53 -6.32 -5.54
CA ARG A 94 -13.73 -5.16 -5.11
C ARG A 94 -12.29 -5.18 -5.60
N GLN A 95 -11.80 -6.29 -6.12
CA GLN A 95 -10.47 -6.43 -6.71
C GLN A 95 -10.49 -6.37 -8.23
N GLU A 96 -11.68 -6.48 -8.85
CA GLU A 96 -11.84 -6.35 -10.28
C GLU A 96 -11.53 -4.92 -10.73
N GLU A 97 -10.86 -4.80 -11.85
CA GLU A 97 -10.64 -3.53 -12.53
C GLU A 97 -11.84 -3.24 -13.42
N VAL A 98 -12.42 -2.09 -13.21
CA VAL A 98 -13.60 -1.62 -13.94
C VAL A 98 -13.23 -0.34 -14.65
N CYS A 99 -13.68 -0.16 -15.88
CA CYS A 99 -13.60 1.10 -16.61
C CYS A 99 -15.01 1.65 -16.81
N ASP A 100 -15.19 2.94 -16.62
CA ASP A 100 -16.37 3.65 -17.07
C ASP A 100 -16.43 3.58 -18.61
N ASP A 101 -17.63 3.58 -19.16
CA ASP A 101 -17.77 3.72 -20.61
C ASP A 101 -17.28 5.10 -21.08
N PRO A 102 -16.91 5.26 -22.36
CA PRO A 102 -16.28 6.49 -22.82
C PRO A 102 -17.12 7.76 -22.64
N GLU A 103 -18.45 7.67 -22.75
CA GLU A 103 -19.33 8.84 -22.59
C GLU A 103 -19.46 9.23 -21.12
N GLU A 104 -19.66 8.26 -20.26
CA GLU A 104 -19.72 8.46 -18.81
C GLU A 104 -18.38 8.99 -18.29
N LEU A 105 -17.27 8.45 -18.79
CA LEU A 105 -15.93 8.96 -18.43
C LEU A 105 -15.78 10.42 -18.81
N ARG A 106 -16.15 10.83 -20.03
CA ARG A 106 -16.08 12.24 -20.46
C ARG A 106 -16.99 13.11 -19.61
N ARG A 107 -18.22 12.67 -19.31
CA ARG A 107 -19.14 13.39 -18.42
C ARG A 107 -18.49 13.65 -17.06
N LYS A 108 -17.94 12.59 -16.45
CA LYS A 108 -17.25 12.68 -15.14
C LYS A 108 -16.01 13.55 -15.18
N VAL A 109 -15.25 13.51 -16.29
CA VAL A 109 -14.06 14.35 -16.47
C VAL A 109 -14.45 15.83 -16.55
N ARG A 110 -15.54 16.20 -17.21
CA ARG A 110 -16.04 17.60 -17.21
C ARG A 110 -16.38 18.07 -15.80
N GLU A 111 -17.01 17.20 -14.99
CA GLU A 111 -17.30 17.50 -13.59
C GLU A 111 -16.01 17.67 -12.77
N LEU A 112 -15.02 16.78 -12.98
CA LEU A 112 -13.72 16.89 -12.35
C LEU A 112 -12.99 18.16 -12.76
N ALA A 113 -13.00 18.54 -14.05
CA ALA A 113 -12.39 19.77 -14.56
C ALA A 113 -13.02 21.01 -13.91
N SER A 114 -14.35 21.03 -13.77
CA SER A 114 -15.02 22.09 -13.03
C SER A 114 -14.58 22.15 -11.57
N ALA A 115 -14.41 21.02 -10.91
CA ALA A 115 -13.93 20.96 -9.54
C ALA A 115 -12.48 21.49 -9.41
N VAL A 116 -11.60 21.11 -10.35
CA VAL A 116 -10.20 21.58 -10.38
C VAL A 116 -10.12 23.10 -10.61
N ARG A 117 -10.91 23.65 -11.56
CA ARG A 117 -10.94 25.09 -11.81
C ARG A 117 -11.43 25.91 -10.60
N ASN A 118 -12.38 25.36 -9.84
CA ASN A 118 -13.02 26.05 -8.73
C ASN A 118 -12.32 25.79 -7.39
N ALA A 119 -11.36 24.88 -7.33
CA ALA A 119 -10.61 24.59 -6.13
C ALA A 119 -9.74 25.77 -5.71
N LYS A 120 -9.85 26.20 -4.45
CA LYS A 120 -8.97 27.21 -3.88
C LYS A 120 -7.66 26.61 -3.39
N HIS A 121 -7.72 25.35 -2.94
CA HIS A 121 -6.57 24.62 -2.44
C HIS A 121 -6.70 23.13 -2.77
N LEU A 122 -6.27 22.75 -3.98
CA LEU A 122 -6.27 21.37 -4.44
C LEU A 122 -4.99 20.65 -4.00
N VAL A 123 -5.16 19.51 -3.35
CA VAL A 123 -4.07 18.58 -3.00
C VAL A 123 -4.26 17.26 -3.76
N VAL A 124 -3.20 16.78 -4.38
CA VAL A 124 -3.22 15.51 -5.14
C VAL A 124 -2.56 14.41 -4.32
N TYR A 125 -3.26 13.28 -4.18
CA TYR A 125 -2.73 12.07 -3.54
C TYR A 125 -2.46 11.02 -4.60
N THR A 126 -1.23 10.51 -4.67
CA THR A 126 -0.83 9.54 -5.69
C THR A 126 -0.43 8.19 -5.10
N GLY A 127 -0.65 7.14 -5.87
CA GLY A 127 -0.23 5.78 -5.55
C GLY A 127 0.34 5.06 -6.78
N ALA A 128 0.69 3.78 -6.63
CA ALA A 128 1.41 3.01 -7.64
C ALA A 128 0.70 2.90 -9.00
N GLY A 129 -0.62 3.12 -9.05
CA GLY A 129 -1.39 3.09 -10.29
C GLY A 129 -1.02 4.18 -11.30
N ILE A 130 -0.37 5.29 -10.88
CA ILE A 130 0.10 6.32 -11.82
C ILE A 130 1.42 5.93 -12.51
N SER A 131 2.12 4.93 -11.99
CA SER A 131 3.44 4.49 -12.51
C SER A 131 3.34 3.21 -13.36
N THR A 132 2.16 2.60 -13.47
CA THR A 132 1.98 1.36 -14.23
C THR A 132 2.21 1.53 -15.73
N ALA A 133 1.95 2.72 -16.28
CA ALA A 133 2.27 3.05 -17.67
C ALA A 133 3.79 3.14 -17.92
N ALA A 134 4.61 3.36 -16.90
CA ALA A 134 6.06 3.29 -16.95
C ALA A 134 6.61 1.87 -16.67
N SER A 135 5.78 0.84 -16.81
CA SER A 135 6.11 -0.58 -16.54
C SER A 135 6.52 -0.89 -15.10
N ILE A 136 6.20 -0.01 -14.15
CA ILE A 136 6.39 -0.26 -12.73
C ILE A 136 5.14 -0.96 -12.19
N PRO A 137 5.25 -2.20 -11.68
CA PRO A 137 4.09 -2.93 -11.20
C PRO A 137 3.48 -2.26 -9.98
N ASP A 138 2.16 -2.22 -9.92
CA ASP A 138 1.46 -1.84 -8.72
C ASP A 138 1.53 -2.95 -7.64
N TYR A 139 0.89 -2.73 -6.49
CA TYR A 139 0.90 -3.72 -5.41
C TYR A 139 -0.28 -4.70 -5.45
N ARG A 140 -1.45 -4.28 -5.95
CA ARG A 140 -2.74 -4.97 -5.71
C ARG A 140 -3.57 -5.23 -6.96
N GLY A 141 -3.14 -4.74 -8.11
CA GLY A 141 -3.74 -5.04 -9.40
C GLY A 141 -3.62 -6.52 -9.78
N PRO A 142 -4.17 -6.94 -10.90
CA PRO A 142 -4.11 -8.34 -11.37
C PRO A 142 -2.67 -8.85 -11.51
N ASN A 143 -1.75 -7.97 -11.89
CA ASN A 143 -0.32 -8.20 -12.05
C ASN A 143 0.51 -7.54 -10.93
N GLY A 144 -0.14 -7.09 -9.87
CA GLY A 144 0.50 -6.41 -8.75
C GLY A 144 1.38 -7.35 -7.92
N VAL A 145 2.39 -6.78 -7.28
CA VAL A 145 3.40 -7.50 -6.48
C VAL A 145 2.78 -8.48 -5.49
N TRP A 146 1.82 -8.04 -4.67
CA TRP A 146 1.17 -8.91 -3.70
C TRP A 146 0.31 -9.99 -4.34
N THR A 147 -0.32 -9.68 -5.47
CA THR A 147 -1.16 -10.62 -6.20
C THR A 147 -0.32 -11.75 -6.79
N LEU A 148 0.84 -11.42 -7.36
CA LEU A 148 1.78 -12.41 -7.92
C LEU A 148 2.39 -13.28 -6.81
N LEU A 149 2.84 -12.69 -5.70
CA LEU A 149 3.36 -13.43 -4.56
C LEU A 149 2.33 -14.40 -3.94
N GLN A 150 1.06 -13.98 -3.85
CA GLN A 150 -0.02 -14.87 -3.39
C GLN A 150 -0.26 -16.04 -4.33
N LYS A 151 -0.07 -15.84 -5.64
CA LYS A 151 -0.19 -16.87 -6.67
C LYS A 151 1.08 -17.74 -6.79
N GLY A 152 2.12 -17.48 -5.98
CA GLY A 152 3.41 -18.20 -6.03
C GLY A 152 4.24 -17.89 -7.29
N ARG A 153 3.91 -16.79 -8.00
CA ARG A 153 4.65 -16.35 -9.17
C ARG A 153 5.85 -15.49 -8.77
N SER A 154 6.94 -15.58 -9.50
CA SER A 154 8.09 -14.71 -9.36
C SER A 154 7.73 -13.30 -9.85
N ILE A 155 8.34 -12.30 -9.21
CA ILE A 155 8.27 -10.91 -9.64
C ILE A 155 9.55 -10.65 -10.42
N SER A 156 9.42 -10.25 -11.68
CA SER A 156 10.55 -9.70 -12.41
C SER A 156 10.82 -8.29 -11.85
N ALA A 157 12.07 -8.01 -11.50
CA ALA A 157 12.43 -6.65 -11.15
C ALA A 157 12.33 -5.79 -12.43
N ALA A 158 11.47 -4.76 -12.39
CA ALA A 158 11.47 -3.77 -13.46
C ALA A 158 12.82 -3.04 -13.43
N ASP A 159 13.40 -2.82 -14.59
CA ASP A 159 14.57 -1.95 -14.71
C ASP A 159 14.09 -0.50 -14.59
N LEU A 160 14.25 0.04 -13.38
CA LEU A 160 13.77 1.39 -13.08
C LEU A 160 14.62 2.49 -13.75
N SER A 161 15.80 2.15 -14.27
CA SER A 161 16.62 3.07 -15.05
C SER A 161 15.97 3.45 -16.39
N GLU A 162 15.13 2.55 -16.92
CA GLU A 162 14.38 2.78 -18.16
C GLU A 162 13.00 3.40 -17.93
N ALA A 163 12.50 3.40 -16.70
CA ALA A 163 11.21 4.01 -16.38
C ALA A 163 11.29 5.54 -16.57
N GLU A 164 10.27 6.10 -17.19
CA GLU A 164 10.14 7.55 -17.42
C GLU A 164 8.85 8.05 -16.76
N PRO A 165 8.79 9.33 -16.34
CA PRO A 165 7.55 9.95 -15.89
C PRO A 165 6.42 9.71 -16.87
N THR A 166 5.29 9.20 -16.38
CA THR A 166 4.09 8.97 -17.20
C THR A 166 3.41 10.28 -17.55
N LEU A 167 2.46 10.22 -18.46
CA LEU A 167 1.61 11.35 -18.79
C LEU A 167 0.94 11.94 -17.53
N THR A 168 0.53 11.10 -16.60
CA THR A 168 -0.04 11.53 -15.30
C THR A 168 0.95 12.37 -14.49
N HIS A 169 2.23 11.96 -14.41
CA HIS A 169 3.25 12.75 -13.71
C HIS A 169 3.46 14.12 -14.37
N MET A 170 3.57 14.14 -15.68
CA MET A 170 3.76 15.38 -16.45
C MET A 170 2.55 16.33 -16.33
N SER A 171 1.33 15.77 -16.35
CA SER A 171 0.09 16.52 -16.12
C SER A 171 0.04 17.16 -14.72
N ILE A 172 0.43 16.40 -13.68
CA ILE A 172 0.46 16.92 -12.31
C ILE A 172 1.46 18.07 -12.18
N THR A 173 2.64 17.93 -12.80
CA THR A 173 3.66 18.99 -12.82
C THR A 173 3.13 20.23 -13.51
N CYS A 174 2.52 20.09 -14.69
CA CYS A 174 1.88 21.21 -15.40
C CYS A 174 0.78 21.88 -14.56
N LEU A 175 -0.11 21.10 -13.94
CA LEU A 175 -1.15 21.65 -13.06
C LEU A 175 -0.57 22.40 -11.86
N HIS A 176 0.58 21.98 -11.36
CA HIS A 176 1.27 22.70 -10.29
C HIS A 176 1.88 24.03 -10.80
N GLU A 177 2.52 24.02 -11.96
CA GLU A 177 3.06 25.23 -12.62
C GLU A 177 1.96 26.26 -12.90
N GLN A 178 0.77 25.79 -13.29
CA GLN A 178 -0.43 26.61 -13.47
C GLN A 178 -1.10 27.01 -12.14
N LYS A 179 -0.51 26.67 -10.99
CA LYS A 179 -1.01 26.95 -9.63
C LYS A 179 -2.38 26.36 -9.31
N LEU A 180 -2.83 25.38 -10.12
CA LEU A 180 -4.06 24.63 -9.86
C LEU A 180 -3.84 23.58 -8.77
N VAL A 181 -2.66 22.93 -8.71
CA VAL A 181 -2.27 21.99 -7.67
C VAL A 181 -1.29 22.65 -6.71
N GLN A 182 -1.59 22.69 -5.45
CA GLN A 182 -0.73 23.30 -4.44
C GLN A 182 0.26 22.32 -3.82
N HIS A 183 -0.11 21.06 -3.66
CA HIS A 183 0.77 20.07 -3.06
C HIS A 183 0.44 18.66 -3.54
N VAL A 184 1.47 17.81 -3.66
CA VAL A 184 1.35 16.39 -3.99
C VAL A 184 1.80 15.54 -2.81
N VAL A 185 0.95 14.63 -2.38
CA VAL A 185 1.26 13.64 -1.33
C VAL A 185 1.36 12.27 -1.99
N SER A 186 2.57 11.77 -2.16
CA SER A 186 2.82 10.51 -2.85
C SER A 186 3.11 9.35 -1.89
N GLN A 187 2.60 8.19 -2.22
CA GLN A 187 2.96 6.91 -1.59
C GLN A 187 4.05 6.17 -2.39
N ASN A 188 4.42 6.69 -3.56
CA ASN A 188 5.42 6.10 -4.44
C ASN A 188 6.82 6.47 -3.98
N CYS A 189 7.75 5.58 -4.22
CA CYS A 189 9.18 5.79 -3.95
C CYS A 189 10.03 5.68 -5.23
N ASP A 190 9.38 5.64 -6.40
CA ASP A 190 10.00 5.45 -7.72
C ASP A 190 10.75 6.68 -8.26
N GLY A 191 10.64 7.82 -7.59
CA GLY A 191 11.29 9.06 -7.97
C GLY A 191 10.71 9.76 -9.21
N LEU A 192 9.62 9.25 -9.81
CA LEU A 192 9.09 9.79 -11.06
C LEU A 192 8.49 11.19 -10.90
N HIS A 193 7.95 11.55 -9.73
CA HIS A 193 7.54 12.93 -9.46
C HIS A 193 8.71 13.91 -9.48
N LEU A 194 9.84 13.55 -8.85
CA LEU A 194 11.06 14.36 -8.91
C LEU A 194 11.52 14.55 -10.36
N ARG A 195 11.53 13.44 -11.09
CA ARG A 195 12.01 13.39 -12.48
C ARG A 195 11.07 14.09 -13.47
N SER A 196 9.78 14.23 -13.16
CA SER A 196 8.84 15.03 -13.97
C SER A 196 9.02 16.54 -13.83
N GLY A 197 9.91 17.00 -12.93
CA GLY A 197 10.14 18.41 -12.66
C GLY A 197 9.28 18.99 -11.52
N LEU A 198 8.50 18.19 -10.84
CA LEU A 198 7.73 18.66 -9.68
C LEU A 198 8.69 19.13 -8.59
N PRO A 199 8.57 20.40 -8.11
CA PRO A 199 9.45 20.92 -7.07
C PRO A 199 9.35 20.13 -5.77
N ARG A 200 10.47 19.86 -5.12
CA ARG A 200 10.51 19.12 -3.85
C ARG A 200 9.73 19.80 -2.72
N THR A 201 9.59 21.11 -2.77
CA THR A 201 8.77 21.88 -1.83
C THR A 201 7.27 21.67 -2.04
N ALA A 202 6.86 21.26 -3.24
CA ALA A 202 5.48 21.01 -3.62
C ALA A 202 5.06 19.55 -3.43
N MET A 203 5.95 18.67 -2.89
CA MET A 203 5.62 17.26 -2.70
C MET A 203 6.07 16.70 -1.36
N SER A 204 5.41 15.63 -0.96
CA SER A 204 5.72 14.79 0.20
C SER A 204 5.75 13.33 -0.23
N GLU A 205 6.91 12.70 -0.18
CA GLU A 205 7.11 11.30 -0.55
C GLU A 205 7.07 10.44 0.71
N LEU A 206 5.85 10.09 1.17
CA LEU A 206 5.61 9.50 2.48
C LEU A 206 6.31 8.15 2.72
N HIS A 207 6.70 7.46 1.67
CA HIS A 207 7.45 6.21 1.75
C HIS A 207 8.92 6.36 1.33
N GLY A 208 9.39 7.60 1.19
CA GLY A 208 10.75 7.89 0.75
C GLY A 208 10.93 7.88 -0.76
N ASN A 209 12.18 7.97 -1.20
CA ASN A 209 12.56 8.00 -2.62
C ASN A 209 13.80 7.12 -2.83
N MET A 210 13.75 6.21 -3.78
CA MET A 210 14.81 5.24 -4.04
C MET A 210 16.09 5.84 -4.65
N TYR A 211 16.03 7.10 -5.08
CA TYR A 211 17.19 7.84 -5.58
C TYR A 211 17.78 8.78 -4.53
N ILE A 212 17.28 8.75 -3.29
CA ILE A 212 17.74 9.64 -2.22
C ILE A 212 18.24 8.85 -1.02
N GLU A 213 19.48 9.08 -0.67
CA GLU A 213 20.06 8.63 0.60
C GLU A 213 20.42 9.84 1.48
N VAL A 214 20.53 9.63 2.78
CA VAL A 214 20.65 10.71 3.75
C VAL A 214 21.68 10.39 4.83
N CYS A 215 22.45 11.43 5.21
CA CYS A 215 23.25 11.42 6.42
C CYS A 215 22.43 11.97 7.59
N THR A 216 22.15 11.14 8.58
CA THR A 216 21.43 11.54 9.79
C THR A 216 22.34 12.01 10.91
N ALA A 217 23.68 11.87 10.78
CA ALA A 217 24.66 12.40 11.72
C ALA A 217 24.94 13.90 11.53
N CYS A 218 24.62 14.45 10.36
CA CYS A 218 24.69 15.89 10.12
C CYS A 218 23.44 16.60 10.63
N THR A 219 23.63 17.83 11.15
CA THR A 219 22.53 18.72 11.53
C THR A 219 22.63 20.02 10.73
N PRO A 220 21.64 20.36 9.89
CA PRO A 220 20.50 19.51 9.48
C PRO A 220 20.96 18.28 8.70
N ASN A 221 20.08 17.27 8.60
CA ASN A 221 20.33 16.06 7.80
C ASN A 221 20.76 16.45 6.39
N ARG A 222 21.79 15.75 5.87
CA ARG A 222 22.31 16.01 4.52
C ARG A 222 21.83 14.95 3.56
N GLU A 223 21.15 15.38 2.49
CA GLU A 223 20.66 14.50 1.45
C GLU A 223 21.67 14.37 0.30
N TYR A 224 21.61 13.23 -0.35
CA TYR A 224 22.38 12.88 -1.53
C TYR A 224 21.42 12.29 -2.57
N VAL A 225 21.16 13.03 -3.61
CA VAL A 225 20.41 12.51 -4.77
C VAL A 225 21.38 11.70 -5.63
N ARG A 226 20.95 10.54 -6.07
CA ARG A 226 21.75 9.64 -6.92
C ARG A 226 21.02 9.38 -8.24
N VAL A 227 21.78 9.00 -9.26
CA VAL A 227 21.24 8.58 -10.56
C VAL A 227 20.99 7.07 -10.65
N PHE A 228 21.06 6.35 -9.53
CA PHE A 228 20.84 4.92 -9.42
C PHE A 228 20.04 4.59 -8.16
N ASP A 229 19.45 3.39 -8.11
CA ASP A 229 18.71 2.90 -6.96
C ASP A 229 19.63 2.69 -5.76
N VAL A 230 19.44 3.48 -4.70
CA VAL A 230 20.25 3.40 -3.47
C VAL A 230 19.83 2.25 -2.55
N THR A 231 18.71 1.58 -2.85
CA THR A 231 18.07 0.59 -1.96
C THR A 231 18.56 -0.84 -2.17
N GLU A 232 19.52 -1.05 -3.06
CA GLU A 232 20.01 -2.38 -3.45
C GLU A 232 20.47 -3.24 -2.26
N ARG A 233 21.13 -2.60 -1.27
CA ARG A 233 21.68 -3.26 -0.09
C ARG A 233 20.81 -3.13 1.16
N THR A 234 19.69 -2.42 1.06
CA THR A 234 18.82 -2.13 2.19
C THR A 234 17.64 -3.11 2.29
N ALA A 235 16.99 -3.15 3.44
CA ALA A 235 15.85 -4.02 3.72
C ALA A 235 15.14 -3.52 4.98
N LEU A 236 14.01 -4.14 5.34
CA LEU A 236 13.29 -3.88 6.58
C LEU A 236 14.26 -3.82 7.79
N HIS A 237 14.27 -2.71 8.51
CA HIS A 237 15.16 -2.39 9.64
C HIS A 237 16.67 -2.35 9.30
N ARG A 238 17.01 -2.33 8.02
CA ARG A 238 18.40 -2.27 7.55
C ARG A 238 18.51 -1.23 6.43
N HIS A 239 18.74 0.02 6.83
CA HIS A 239 18.68 1.17 5.92
C HIS A 239 20.05 1.63 5.42
N GLN A 240 21.15 1.07 5.90
CA GLN A 240 22.51 1.47 5.49
C GLN A 240 22.78 1.10 4.04
N THR A 241 23.19 2.09 3.25
CA THR A 241 23.43 1.93 1.81
C THR A 241 24.84 1.44 1.50
N GLY A 242 25.74 1.47 2.50
CA GLY A 242 27.15 1.11 2.36
C GLY A 242 28.02 2.26 1.85
N ARG A 243 27.45 3.47 1.70
CA ARG A 243 28.17 4.69 1.32
C ARG A 243 28.29 5.64 2.49
N THR A 244 29.15 6.65 2.36
CA THR A 244 29.52 7.55 3.44
C THR A 244 29.26 9.01 3.12
N CYS A 245 29.00 9.80 4.15
CA CYS A 245 28.75 11.23 4.05
C CYS A 245 30.01 11.98 3.62
N HIS A 246 29.91 12.84 2.62
CA HIS A 246 31.03 13.66 2.14
C HIS A 246 31.55 14.67 3.19
N LYS A 247 30.67 15.07 4.14
CA LYS A 247 31.03 16.06 5.19
C LYS A 247 31.61 15.42 6.45
N CYS A 248 30.97 14.38 6.98
CA CYS A 248 31.32 13.84 8.31
C CYS A 248 31.78 12.38 8.28
N GLY A 249 31.79 11.71 7.11
CA GLY A 249 32.20 10.31 6.98
C GLY A 249 31.23 9.28 7.55
N ALA A 250 30.14 9.68 8.18
CA ALA A 250 29.16 8.75 8.74
C ALA A 250 28.45 7.96 7.63
N GLN A 251 27.98 6.75 7.95
CA GLN A 251 27.23 5.89 7.04
C GLN A 251 25.94 6.57 6.56
N LEU A 252 25.71 6.50 5.26
CA LEU A 252 24.45 6.95 4.66
C LEU A 252 23.37 5.87 4.78
N ARG A 253 22.13 6.31 4.86
CA ARG A 253 20.96 5.44 4.85
C ARG A 253 20.01 5.81 3.74
N ASP A 254 19.22 4.85 3.26
CA ASP A 254 18.10 5.13 2.38
C ASP A 254 16.98 5.90 3.10
N THR A 255 16.05 6.38 2.32
CA THR A 255 14.87 7.12 2.82
C THR A 255 13.60 6.28 2.86
N ILE A 256 13.68 5.01 2.44
CA ILE A 256 12.52 4.14 2.28
C ILE A 256 11.86 3.83 3.63
N VAL A 257 10.54 3.85 3.63
CA VAL A 257 9.71 3.41 4.75
C VAL A 257 9.05 2.09 4.37
N HIS A 258 9.59 0.99 4.87
CA HIS A 258 9.05 -0.33 4.61
C HIS A 258 7.72 -0.57 5.36
N PHE A 259 6.96 -1.57 4.92
CA PHE A 259 5.72 -1.94 5.57
C PHE A 259 5.95 -2.34 7.04
N GLY A 260 5.29 -1.62 7.95
CA GLY A 260 5.44 -1.81 9.40
C GLY A 260 6.37 -0.81 10.07
N GLU A 261 7.16 -0.06 9.33
CA GLU A 261 8.01 1.00 9.84
C GLU A 261 7.27 2.34 9.98
N ARG A 262 7.91 3.26 10.69
CA ARG A 262 7.52 4.66 10.75
C ARG A 262 8.58 5.50 10.06
N GLY A 263 8.15 6.39 9.17
CA GLY A 263 9.05 7.40 8.60
C GLY A 263 9.44 8.41 9.68
N THR A 264 10.76 8.53 9.90
CA THR A 264 11.33 9.44 10.91
C THR A 264 12.11 10.60 10.30
N LEU A 265 12.35 10.54 8.98
CA LEU A 265 13.08 11.59 8.28
C LEU A 265 12.19 12.78 7.97
N GLY A 266 12.75 14.00 8.07
CA GLY A 266 12.05 15.21 7.65
C GLY A 266 11.83 15.23 6.14
N GLN A 267 12.91 15.08 5.37
CA GLN A 267 12.90 15.00 3.91
C GLN A 267 13.38 13.60 3.47
N PRO A 268 12.91 13.07 2.33
CA PRO A 268 11.90 13.60 1.40
C PRO A 268 10.45 13.35 1.86
N LEU A 269 10.23 12.77 3.07
CA LEU A 269 8.90 12.39 3.53
C LEU A 269 7.98 13.59 3.73
N ASN A 270 8.52 14.67 4.24
CA ASN A 270 7.86 15.98 4.38
C ASN A 270 6.43 15.89 4.97
N TRP A 271 6.26 15.13 6.05
CA TRP A 271 4.97 14.88 6.69
C TRP A 271 4.29 16.17 7.17
N GLU A 272 5.07 17.14 7.60
CA GLU A 272 4.56 18.43 8.05
C GLU A 272 3.86 19.18 6.92
N ALA A 273 4.53 19.31 5.75
CA ALA A 273 3.93 19.95 4.58
C ALA A 273 2.71 19.18 4.07
N ALA A 274 2.74 17.84 4.07
CA ALA A 274 1.57 17.03 3.73
C ALA A 274 0.37 17.33 4.64
N THR A 275 0.62 17.42 5.95
CA THR A 275 -0.42 17.72 6.95
C THR A 275 -0.95 19.15 6.82
N GLN A 276 -0.06 20.12 6.59
CA GLN A 276 -0.44 21.53 6.37
C GLN A 276 -1.26 21.67 5.10
N ALA A 277 -0.81 21.07 3.98
CA ALA A 277 -1.54 21.08 2.73
C ALA A 277 -2.94 20.46 2.87
N ALA A 278 -3.03 19.27 3.47
CA ALA A 278 -4.30 18.61 3.74
C ALA A 278 -5.23 19.48 4.62
N SER A 279 -4.68 20.17 5.62
CA SER A 279 -5.47 21.01 6.51
C SER A 279 -6.11 22.22 5.82
N ARG A 280 -5.47 22.73 4.78
CA ARG A 280 -5.95 23.85 3.95
C ARG A 280 -6.83 23.42 2.80
N ALA A 281 -6.74 22.14 2.39
CA ALA A 281 -7.45 21.62 1.23
C ALA A 281 -8.96 21.84 1.33
N ASP A 282 -9.55 22.28 0.25
CA ASP A 282 -10.97 22.23 -0.03
C ASP A 282 -11.32 21.12 -1.03
N THR A 283 -10.32 20.68 -1.77
CA THR A 283 -10.42 19.61 -2.78
C THR A 283 -9.22 18.66 -2.68
N ILE A 284 -9.49 17.37 -2.68
CA ILE A 284 -8.48 16.29 -2.72
C ILE A 284 -8.75 15.42 -3.94
N LEU A 285 -7.74 15.28 -4.80
CA LEU A 285 -7.78 14.37 -5.94
C LEU A 285 -6.86 13.18 -5.68
N CYS A 286 -7.41 11.98 -5.65
CA CYS A 286 -6.66 10.72 -5.50
C CYS A 286 -6.48 10.04 -6.84
N LEU A 287 -5.23 9.76 -7.23
CA LEU A 287 -4.86 9.14 -8.50
C LEU A 287 -4.12 7.82 -8.27
N GLY A 288 -4.64 6.73 -8.84
CA GLY A 288 -3.96 5.43 -8.87
C GLY A 288 -3.65 4.83 -7.50
N SER A 289 -4.41 5.19 -6.48
CA SER A 289 -4.24 4.65 -5.13
C SER A 289 -5.42 3.77 -4.72
N SER A 290 -5.13 2.57 -4.21
CA SER A 290 -6.17 1.71 -3.66
C SER A 290 -6.79 2.25 -2.37
N LEU A 291 -6.22 3.28 -1.76
CA LEU A 291 -6.64 3.88 -0.49
C LEU A 291 -6.94 2.86 0.63
N LYS A 292 -6.46 1.61 0.43
CA LYS A 292 -6.59 0.52 1.40
C LYS A 292 -5.49 0.63 2.44
N PRO A 293 -5.80 0.37 3.72
CA PRO A 293 -4.76 0.20 4.72
C PRO A 293 -3.81 -0.94 4.27
N PRO A 294 -2.52 -0.92 4.65
CA PRO A 294 -1.65 -2.06 4.43
C PRO A 294 -2.35 -3.31 4.98
N SER A 295 -2.62 -4.27 4.08
CA SER A 295 -3.46 -5.40 4.41
C SER A 295 -2.79 -6.29 5.45
N LEU A 296 -3.63 -6.99 6.23
CA LEU A 296 -3.26 -7.98 7.24
C LEU A 296 -2.24 -9.05 6.76
N VAL A 297 -2.01 -9.16 5.44
CA VAL A 297 -1.04 -10.09 4.85
C VAL A 297 0.41 -9.71 5.21
N CYS A 298 0.68 -8.42 5.46
CA CYS A 298 1.98 -8.00 6.00
C CYS A 298 2.12 -8.34 7.50
N VAL A 299 1.01 -8.52 8.21
CA VAL A 299 1.00 -8.94 9.64
C VAL A 299 1.29 -10.43 9.78
N CYS A 300 0.98 -11.26 8.78
CA CYS A 300 1.26 -12.70 8.84
C CYS A 300 2.75 -13.08 8.77
N VAL A 301 3.64 -12.16 8.37
CA VAL A 301 5.08 -12.39 8.43
C VAL A 301 5.66 -12.05 9.81
N CYS A 302 4.94 -11.28 10.64
CA CYS A 302 5.33 -10.87 12.00
C CYS A 302 4.64 -11.65 13.13
N VAL A 303 3.95 -12.76 12.87
CA VAL A 303 3.30 -13.59 13.90
C VAL A 303 4.29 -14.32 14.82
N VAL A 304 5.60 -14.04 14.74
CA VAL A 304 6.56 -14.50 15.75
C VAL A 304 6.76 -13.49 16.88
N CYS A 305 6.21 -12.30 16.80
CA CYS A 305 6.16 -11.33 17.92
C CYS A 305 4.75 -11.31 18.52
N LEU A 306 4.46 -12.30 19.35
CA LEU A 306 3.38 -12.29 20.34
C LEU A 306 3.57 -11.07 21.25
N SER A 307 2.87 -9.97 21.01
CA SER A 307 2.50 -8.92 21.98
C SER A 307 2.08 -7.59 21.34
N ILE A 308 1.53 -7.55 20.13
CA ILE A 308 1.07 -6.28 19.57
C ILE A 308 -0.43 -6.35 19.28
N ARG A 309 -1.17 -5.50 20.00
CA ARG A 309 -2.62 -5.27 19.88
C ARG A 309 -3.05 -5.08 18.42
N PRO A 310 -4.30 -5.43 18.03
CA PRO A 310 -4.78 -5.30 16.66
C PRO A 310 -4.66 -3.86 16.19
N PHE A 311 -3.93 -3.63 15.09
CA PHE A 311 -3.71 -2.32 14.52
C PHE A 311 -5.02 -1.71 14.02
N PRO A 312 -5.40 -0.52 14.48
CA PRO A 312 -6.53 0.18 13.90
C PRO A 312 -6.21 0.61 12.46
N GLN A 313 -7.22 0.57 11.63
CA GLN A 313 -7.22 0.92 10.21
C GLN A 313 -6.39 2.19 9.90
N VAL A 314 -5.65 2.22 8.80
CA VAL A 314 -4.78 3.34 8.37
C VAL A 314 -5.48 4.70 8.37
N LEU A 315 -6.79 4.73 8.15
CA LEU A 315 -7.63 5.92 8.29
C LEU A 315 -7.68 6.48 9.71
N LYS A 316 -7.57 5.61 10.72
CA LYS A 316 -7.43 6.02 12.13
C LYS A 316 -6.00 6.45 12.46
N LYS A 317 -5.01 6.06 11.63
CA LYS A 317 -3.59 6.31 11.90
C LYS A 317 -3.14 7.71 11.44
N TYR A 318 -3.80 8.29 10.42
CA TYR A 318 -3.47 9.60 9.88
C TYR A 318 -4.74 10.46 9.66
N PRO A 319 -5.53 10.73 10.73
CA PRO A 319 -6.79 11.46 10.59
C PRO A 319 -6.59 12.87 10.02
N HIS A 320 -5.42 13.46 10.22
CA HIS A 320 -5.10 14.79 9.72
C HIS A 320 -5.00 14.84 8.20
N LEU A 321 -4.37 13.85 7.57
CA LEU A 321 -4.27 13.79 6.10
C LEU A 321 -5.64 13.63 5.42
N TRP A 322 -6.60 13.03 6.09
CA TRP A 322 -7.95 12.83 5.57
C TRP A 322 -8.96 13.83 6.11
N CYS A 323 -8.49 14.85 6.82
CA CYS A 323 -9.33 15.89 7.45
C CYS A 323 -10.47 15.30 8.29
N MET A 324 -10.30 14.12 8.85
CA MET A 324 -11.32 13.42 9.65
C MET A 324 -11.58 14.14 11.00
N THR A 325 -10.67 14.98 11.41
CA THR A 325 -10.82 15.85 12.58
C THR A 325 -11.76 17.04 12.33
N LYS A 326 -12.03 17.35 11.05
CA LYS A 326 -12.97 18.42 10.68
C LYS A 326 -14.41 17.91 10.67
N PRO A 327 -15.40 18.76 11.01
CA PRO A 327 -16.80 18.44 10.82
C PRO A 327 -17.08 18.07 9.36
N PRO A 328 -18.04 17.17 9.06
CA PRO A 328 -18.34 16.73 7.68
C PRO A 328 -18.51 17.87 6.68
N SER A 329 -19.18 18.96 7.09
CA SER A 329 -19.43 20.14 6.25
C SER A 329 -18.18 20.95 5.89
N ARG A 330 -17.07 20.77 6.63
CA ARG A 330 -15.79 21.46 6.40
C ARG A 330 -14.72 20.55 5.84
N ARG A 331 -15.03 19.29 5.52
CA ARG A 331 -14.09 18.38 4.89
C ARG A 331 -13.94 18.72 3.42
N PRO A 332 -12.71 18.54 2.86
CA PRO A 332 -12.50 18.73 1.43
C PRO A 332 -13.36 17.76 0.61
N LYS A 333 -13.79 18.17 -0.57
CA LYS A 333 -14.41 17.29 -1.54
C LYS A 333 -13.37 16.29 -2.05
N LEU A 334 -13.74 15.03 -2.07
CA LEU A 334 -12.85 13.94 -2.47
C LEU A 334 -13.20 13.45 -3.88
N TYR A 335 -12.23 13.45 -4.76
CA TYR A 335 -12.31 12.91 -6.12
C TYR A 335 -11.34 11.75 -6.24
N ILE A 336 -11.79 10.63 -6.83
CA ILE A 336 -10.97 9.42 -6.91
C ILE A 336 -10.94 8.91 -8.34
N VAL A 337 -9.72 8.72 -8.87
CA VAL A 337 -9.45 8.02 -10.13
C VAL A 337 -8.73 6.73 -9.81
N ASN A 338 -9.40 5.60 -10.01
CA ASN A 338 -8.80 4.28 -9.79
C ASN A 338 -9.65 3.20 -10.45
N LEU A 339 -9.03 2.21 -11.07
CA LEU A 339 -9.72 1.09 -11.71
C LEU A 339 -10.48 0.20 -10.72
N GLN A 340 -9.91 -0.02 -9.54
CA GLN A 340 -10.51 -0.86 -8.50
C GLN A 340 -11.33 -0.02 -7.52
N TRP A 341 -12.25 -0.71 -6.82
CA TRP A 341 -12.93 -0.15 -5.67
C TRP A 341 -11.93 0.26 -4.56
N THR A 342 -12.25 1.36 -3.89
CA THR A 342 -11.49 1.85 -2.72
C THR A 342 -12.40 2.00 -1.49
N PRO A 343 -11.86 1.87 -0.28
CA PRO A 343 -12.64 2.08 0.95
C PRO A 343 -13.15 3.51 1.16
N LYS A 344 -12.84 4.41 0.22
CA LYS A 344 -13.22 5.82 0.26
C LYS A 344 -14.25 6.20 -0.80
N ASP A 345 -14.63 5.26 -1.66
CA ASP A 345 -15.59 5.53 -2.74
C ASP A 345 -16.92 6.07 -2.21
N ASP A 346 -17.40 5.55 -1.05
CA ASP A 346 -18.64 6.01 -0.40
C ASP A 346 -18.55 7.47 0.13
N TRP A 347 -17.34 8.04 0.22
CA TRP A 347 -17.10 9.42 0.68
C TRP A 347 -16.66 10.34 -0.45
N ALA A 348 -16.46 9.78 -1.63
CA ALA A 348 -16.08 10.55 -2.80
C ALA A 348 -17.25 11.37 -3.33
N ALA A 349 -16.99 12.64 -3.64
CA ALA A 349 -17.92 13.46 -4.38
C ALA A 349 -18.09 12.90 -5.81
N LEU A 350 -16.97 12.34 -6.34
CA LEU A 350 -16.97 11.71 -7.66
C LEU A 350 -15.93 10.58 -7.70
N LYS A 351 -16.33 9.44 -8.29
CA LYS A 351 -15.44 8.32 -8.59
C LYS A 351 -15.40 8.10 -10.10
N LEU A 352 -14.17 8.11 -10.64
CA LEU A 352 -13.89 7.77 -12.02
C LEU A 352 -13.19 6.40 -12.07
N HIS A 353 -13.72 5.50 -12.87
CA HIS A 353 -13.10 4.23 -13.17
C HIS A 353 -12.38 4.32 -14.51
N GLY A 354 -11.06 4.53 -14.47
CA GLY A 354 -10.24 4.69 -15.67
C GLY A 354 -8.74 4.60 -15.35
N LYS A 355 -7.95 4.36 -16.38
CA LYS A 355 -6.49 4.47 -16.27
C LYS A 355 -6.12 5.93 -16.02
N CYS A 356 -5.16 6.17 -15.15
CA CYS A 356 -4.79 7.54 -14.76
C CYS A 356 -4.38 8.39 -15.96
N ASP A 357 -3.56 7.85 -16.89
CA ASP A 357 -3.11 8.59 -18.06
C ASP A 357 -4.27 8.98 -18.99
N ASP A 358 -5.25 8.09 -19.18
CA ASP A 358 -6.42 8.38 -20.02
C ASP A 358 -7.31 9.47 -19.40
N VAL A 359 -7.54 9.36 -18.07
CA VAL A 359 -8.32 10.38 -17.35
C VAL A 359 -7.61 11.72 -17.33
N MET A 360 -6.28 11.73 -17.09
CA MET A 360 -5.50 12.98 -17.04
C MET A 360 -5.40 13.64 -18.41
N ARG A 361 -5.30 12.87 -19.49
CA ARG A 361 -5.35 13.43 -20.86
C ARG A 361 -6.66 14.18 -21.09
N LEU A 362 -7.79 13.52 -20.84
CA LEU A 362 -9.10 14.13 -20.98
C LEU A 362 -9.29 15.36 -20.07
N LEU A 363 -8.75 15.28 -18.84
CA LEU A 363 -8.82 16.39 -17.90
C LEU A 363 -8.03 17.60 -18.40
N MET A 364 -6.81 17.40 -18.92
CA MET A 364 -5.97 18.46 -19.43
C MET A 364 -6.60 19.10 -20.68
N ASP A 365 -7.18 18.27 -21.57
CA ASP A 365 -7.94 18.74 -22.72
C ASP A 365 -9.13 19.63 -22.29
N GLU A 366 -9.91 19.20 -21.32
CA GLU A 366 -11.03 19.98 -20.76
C GLU A 366 -10.58 21.28 -20.06
N LEU A 367 -9.37 21.29 -19.51
CA LEU A 367 -8.78 22.49 -18.91
C LEU A 367 -8.15 23.44 -19.95
N GLY A 368 -7.98 22.98 -21.19
CA GLY A 368 -7.29 23.73 -22.24
C GLY A 368 -5.78 23.83 -22.02
N LEU A 369 -5.19 22.82 -21.35
CA LEU A 369 -3.77 22.78 -21.01
C LEU A 369 -3.04 21.72 -21.82
N GLU A 370 -1.92 22.08 -22.40
CA GLU A 370 -1.04 21.13 -23.08
C GLU A 370 -0.18 20.37 -22.04
N ILE A 371 -0.07 19.04 -22.24
CA ILE A 371 0.76 18.21 -21.37
C ILE A 371 2.21 18.26 -21.89
N PRO A 372 3.17 18.75 -21.07
CA PRO A 372 4.55 18.80 -21.50
C PRO A 372 5.11 17.39 -21.70
N ARG A 373 5.91 17.22 -22.75
CA ARG A 373 6.59 15.95 -23.00
C ARG A 373 7.80 15.83 -22.08
N TYR A 374 7.95 14.66 -21.45
CA TYR A 374 9.17 14.38 -20.71
C TYR A 374 10.38 14.31 -21.64
N SER A 375 11.48 14.89 -21.19
CA SER A 375 12.78 14.83 -21.87
C SER A 375 13.87 14.42 -20.88
N ARG A 376 14.58 13.34 -21.17
CA ARG A 376 15.72 12.89 -20.35
C ARG A 376 16.81 13.93 -20.21
N TRP A 377 17.03 14.71 -21.23
CA TRP A 377 18.02 15.79 -21.21
C TRP A 377 17.70 16.87 -20.19
N GLN A 378 16.42 17.10 -19.95
CA GLN A 378 15.90 18.10 -19.01
C GLN A 378 15.51 17.51 -17.66
N ASP A 379 15.76 16.20 -17.45
CA ASP A 379 15.41 15.54 -16.18
C ASP A 379 16.19 16.18 -15.03
N PRO A 380 15.48 16.75 -14.05
CA PRO A 380 16.10 17.47 -12.93
C PRO A 380 17.04 16.61 -12.08
N ILE A 381 16.86 15.29 -12.09
CA ILE A 381 17.70 14.39 -11.29
C ILE A 381 19.19 14.56 -11.61
N PHE A 382 19.54 14.84 -12.87
CA PHE A 382 20.94 15.00 -13.28
C PHE A 382 21.59 16.28 -12.76
N SER A 383 20.81 17.34 -12.54
CA SER A 383 21.31 18.58 -11.93
C SER A 383 21.36 18.50 -10.41
N LEU A 384 20.52 17.67 -9.81
CA LEU A 384 20.45 17.47 -8.36
C LEU A 384 21.40 16.37 -7.87
N ALA A 385 21.88 15.50 -8.76
CA ALA A 385 22.68 14.35 -8.41
C ALA A 385 24.02 14.74 -7.81
N THR A 386 24.36 14.12 -6.70
CA THR A 386 25.66 14.22 -6.07
C THR A 386 26.54 13.04 -6.52
N PRO A 387 27.78 13.26 -7.00
CA PRO A 387 28.70 12.19 -7.39
C PRO A 387 29.03 11.26 -6.21
N LEU A 388 29.47 10.04 -6.50
CA LEU A 388 30.05 9.14 -5.51
C LEU A 388 31.41 9.69 -5.04
N ARG A 389 31.82 9.30 -3.83
CA ARG A 389 33.19 9.53 -3.39
C ARG A 389 34.13 8.58 -4.10
N ALA A 390 35.40 8.98 -4.20
CA ALA A 390 36.46 8.09 -4.66
C ALA A 390 36.47 6.79 -3.79
N GLY A 391 36.47 5.65 -4.46
CA GLY A 391 36.42 4.32 -3.84
C GLY A 391 35.01 3.79 -3.58
N GLU A 392 33.95 4.54 -3.91
CA GLU A 392 32.56 4.08 -3.81
C GLU A 392 31.96 3.64 -5.17
N GLU A 393 32.72 3.61 -6.26
CA GLU A 393 32.28 3.31 -7.62
C GLU A 393 31.61 1.94 -7.71
N GLY A 394 32.13 0.95 -6.98
CA GLY A 394 31.55 -0.39 -6.88
C GLY A 394 30.44 -0.56 -5.83
N SER A 395 29.93 0.55 -5.27
CA SER A 395 28.92 0.48 -4.20
C SER A 395 27.52 0.14 -4.68
N HIS A 396 27.26 0.12 -6.00
CA HIS A 396 26.02 -0.31 -6.62
C HIS A 396 26.30 -1.18 -7.85
N SER A 397 25.39 -2.11 -8.16
CA SER A 397 25.46 -2.98 -9.35
C SER A 397 24.34 -2.70 -10.35
N ARG A 398 23.36 -1.88 -9.97
CA ARG A 398 22.24 -1.52 -10.84
C ARG A 398 22.62 -0.44 -11.83
N LYS A 399 21.97 -0.48 -13.00
CA LYS A 399 22.14 0.55 -14.02
C LYS A 399 21.84 1.93 -13.46
N SER A 400 22.65 2.89 -13.84
CA SER A 400 22.42 4.31 -13.59
C SER A 400 21.50 4.89 -14.66
N LEU A 401 20.78 5.94 -14.30
CA LEU A 401 20.08 6.78 -15.26
C LEU A 401 21.12 7.47 -16.16
N CYS A 402 20.88 7.43 -17.47
CA CYS A 402 21.71 8.14 -18.46
C CYS A 402 20.92 9.26 -19.10
N ARG A 403 21.56 10.39 -19.41
CA ARG A 403 20.91 11.51 -20.11
C ARG A 403 20.51 11.16 -21.55
N SER A 404 21.37 10.42 -22.26
CA SER A 404 21.09 9.92 -23.60
C SER A 404 20.59 8.46 -23.52
N ARG A 405 19.61 8.10 -24.33
CA ARG A 405 19.46 6.70 -24.72
C ARG A 405 20.67 6.36 -25.59
N GLU A 406 21.56 5.53 -25.12
CA GLU A 406 22.46 4.83 -26.02
C GLU A 406 21.57 3.94 -26.88
N GLU A 407 21.45 4.26 -28.19
CA GLU A 407 20.91 3.27 -29.11
C GLU A 407 21.79 2.03 -29.01
N PRO A 408 21.20 0.85 -28.79
CA PRO A 408 21.99 -0.38 -28.74
C PRO A 408 22.73 -0.49 -30.05
N GLY A 409 24.06 -0.42 -29.99
CA GLY A 409 24.90 -0.59 -31.14
C GLY A 409 24.57 -1.90 -31.88
N PRO A 410 24.71 -1.99 -33.22
CA PRO A 410 24.26 -3.14 -34.01
C PRO A 410 24.94 -4.48 -33.69
N GLY A 411 25.74 -4.57 -32.61
CA GLY A 411 26.51 -5.75 -32.17
C GLY A 411 26.07 -6.39 -30.88
N ASP A 412 25.20 -5.75 -30.06
CA ASP A 412 24.86 -6.31 -28.73
C ASP A 412 23.48 -7.00 -28.72
N ARG A 413 23.27 -7.90 -29.68
CA ARG A 413 22.17 -8.86 -29.64
C ARG A 413 22.60 -10.10 -28.86
N GLY A 414 22.35 -10.08 -27.54
CA GLY A 414 21.98 -11.28 -26.88
C GLY A 414 23.00 -12.00 -26.05
N ALA A 415 23.06 -11.66 -24.81
CA ALA A 415 23.05 -12.71 -23.81
C ALA A 415 21.67 -12.65 -23.12
N PRO A 416 20.91 -13.78 -22.98
CA PRO A 416 19.72 -13.78 -22.19
C PRO A 416 20.13 -13.41 -20.77
N LEU A 417 19.62 -12.28 -20.26
CA LEU A 417 19.80 -11.86 -18.88
C LEU A 417 19.42 -13.04 -18.00
N SER A 418 20.42 -13.60 -17.33
CA SER A 418 20.26 -14.65 -16.34
C SER A 418 19.06 -14.33 -15.45
N SER A 419 18.04 -15.19 -15.46
CA SER A 419 16.82 -15.10 -14.68
C SER A 419 17.04 -15.41 -13.20
N ALA A 420 18.16 -14.99 -12.63
CA ALA A 420 18.38 -15.07 -11.21
C ALA A 420 17.40 -14.12 -10.50
N PRO A 421 16.58 -14.58 -9.54
CA PRO A 421 15.64 -13.72 -8.83
C PRO A 421 16.43 -12.68 -8.08
N VAL A 422 16.26 -11.39 -8.45
CA VAL A 422 16.89 -10.27 -7.77
C VAL A 422 16.24 -10.12 -6.40
N LEU A 423 16.91 -10.61 -5.36
CA LEU A 423 16.49 -10.61 -3.96
C LEU A 423 16.95 -9.34 -3.22
N GLY A 424 16.87 -8.19 -3.84
CA GLY A 424 17.26 -6.92 -3.24
C GLY A 424 16.39 -5.75 -3.69
N GLY A 425 16.51 -4.61 -3.01
CA GLY A 425 15.73 -3.40 -3.25
C GLY A 425 14.41 -3.34 -2.50
N TRP A 426 13.62 -2.33 -2.78
CA TRP A 426 12.36 -2.07 -2.08
C TRP A 426 11.29 -3.17 -2.23
N PHE A 427 11.37 -4.03 -3.26
CA PHE A 427 10.64 -5.30 -3.36
C PHE A 427 11.29 -6.43 -2.55
N GLY A 428 12.44 -6.18 -1.93
CA GLY A 428 13.35 -7.19 -1.44
C GLY A 428 12.89 -7.98 -0.22
N ARG A 429 13.80 -8.73 0.31
CA ARG A 429 13.84 -9.81 1.32
C ARG A 429 12.77 -9.86 2.43
N GLY A 430 12.00 -8.82 2.67
CA GLY A 430 10.88 -8.82 3.63
C GLY A 430 9.61 -9.53 3.14
N CYS A 431 9.50 -9.83 1.84
CA CYS A 431 8.30 -10.42 1.22
C CYS A 431 8.38 -11.92 0.97
N THR A 432 9.54 -12.56 1.16
CA THR A 432 9.68 -14.00 0.96
C THR A 432 9.29 -14.77 2.22
N LYS A 433 8.25 -15.60 2.14
CA LYS A 433 7.92 -16.59 3.16
C LYS A 433 9.13 -17.51 3.35
N ARG A 434 9.72 -17.49 4.53
CA ARG A 434 10.74 -18.43 4.96
C ARG A 434 10.10 -19.84 4.93
N THR A 435 10.36 -20.62 3.88
CA THR A 435 10.01 -22.02 3.82
C THR A 435 10.70 -22.72 4.98
N LYS A 436 9.92 -23.23 5.93
CA LYS A 436 10.43 -24.10 6.99
C LYS A 436 11.06 -25.32 6.31
N ARG A 437 12.38 -25.41 6.32
CA ARG A 437 13.07 -26.67 6.04
C ARG A 437 12.54 -27.71 7.02
N LYS A 438 11.81 -28.72 6.51
CA LYS A 438 11.55 -29.92 7.27
C LYS A 438 12.92 -30.54 7.60
N LYS A 439 13.25 -30.64 8.88
CA LYS A 439 14.29 -31.56 9.32
C LYS A 439 13.80 -32.96 8.98
N VAL A 440 14.49 -33.60 8.06
CA VAL A 440 14.43 -35.05 7.87
C VAL A 440 15.34 -35.61 8.95
N THR A 441 14.74 -36.29 9.92
CA THR A 441 15.41 -37.26 10.81
C THR A 441 15.25 -38.62 10.20
#